data_76e07c7e2a23e67677aa98672a87dc2b
#
_entry.id   76e07c7e2a23e67677aa98672a87dc2b
#
_cell.length_a   1.000
_cell.length_b   1.000
_cell.length_c   1.000
_cell.angle_alpha   90.00
_cell.angle_beta   90.00
_cell.angle_gamma   90.00
#
_symmetry.space_group_name_H-M   'P 1'
#
loop_
_entity.id
_entity.type
_entity.pdbx_description
1 polymer ?
#
loop_
_entity_poly.entity_id
_entity_poly.type
_entity_poly.pdbx_seq_one_letter_code
_entity_poly.pdbx_strand_id
1 'polypeptide(L)'
;MQANRSIPDVSIIPELAYDDVRAAARWLCDAFGFRERLRISDHRVQLTFGNGALVVRERREGESVPGSGHSVMVRVEDADAHCARAREHGARIVGPPADYPFGERQYSAVDLAGHAWTFTQSITDVDPASWGGEMVEPT
;
A
#
# COMPACT_ATOMS: atom_id res chain seq x y z
N MET A 1 25.65 -4.08 7.31
CA MET A 1 25.07 -3.82 5.99
C MET A 1 25.56 -2.47 5.48
N GLN A 2 25.93 -2.41 4.21
CA GLN A 2 26.41 -1.19 3.59
C GLN A 2 25.25 -0.20 3.36
N ALA A 3 25.44 1.06 3.76
CA ALA A 3 24.47 2.10 3.48
C ALA A 3 24.46 2.46 1.99
N ASN A 4 23.27 2.66 1.41
CA ASN A 4 23.13 3.02 0.00
C ASN A 4 21.88 3.89 -0.20
N ARG A 5 22.09 5.15 -0.60
CA ARG A 5 20.99 6.10 -0.83
C ARG A 5 20.16 5.79 -2.07
N SER A 6 20.63 4.91 -2.94
CA SER A 6 19.92 4.59 -4.18
C SER A 6 18.74 3.66 -3.98
N ILE A 7 18.56 3.11 -2.77
CA ILE A 7 17.46 2.22 -2.46
C ILE A 7 16.86 2.61 -1.10
N PRO A 8 15.54 2.45 -0.90
CA PRO A 8 14.94 2.75 0.40
C PRO A 8 15.55 1.91 1.53
N ASP A 9 15.71 2.52 2.69
CA ASP A 9 16.30 1.86 3.86
C ASP A 9 15.24 1.08 4.62
N VAL A 10 14.67 0.09 3.96
CA VAL A 10 13.71 -0.86 4.51
C VAL A 10 14.00 -2.24 3.95
N SER A 11 13.57 -3.28 4.64
CA SER A 11 13.92 -4.65 4.24
C SER A 11 13.05 -5.21 3.13
N ILE A 12 11.77 -4.83 3.12
CA ILE A 12 10.81 -5.35 2.13
C ILE A 12 10.30 -4.20 1.28
N ILE A 13 10.49 -4.31 -0.02
CA ILE A 13 10.18 -3.24 -0.98
C ILE A 13 9.33 -3.83 -2.10
N PRO A 14 8.00 -3.75 -2.02
CA PRO A 14 7.15 -4.18 -3.12
C PRO A 14 7.42 -3.37 -4.38
N GLU A 15 7.38 -4.02 -5.53
CA GLU A 15 7.47 -3.37 -6.83
C GLU A 15 6.14 -3.53 -7.56
N LEU A 16 5.56 -2.43 -7.99
CA LEU A 16 4.27 -2.42 -8.68
C LEU A 16 4.46 -1.84 -10.08
N ALA A 17 3.91 -2.54 -11.07
CA ALA A 17 4.05 -2.15 -12.47
C ALA A 17 2.87 -1.28 -12.92
N TYR A 18 3.19 -0.20 -13.64
CA TYR A 18 2.21 0.74 -14.19
C TYR A 18 2.60 1.15 -15.61
N ASP A 19 1.62 1.48 -16.43
CA ASP A 19 1.90 1.96 -17.80
C ASP A 19 2.54 3.34 -17.80
N ASP A 20 2.01 4.26 -16.97
CA ASP A 20 2.56 5.61 -16.83
C ASP A 20 3.06 5.81 -15.40
N VAL A 21 4.35 5.64 -15.22
CA VAL A 21 5.00 5.65 -13.90
C VAL A 21 4.83 6.98 -13.17
N ARG A 22 5.05 8.09 -13.88
CA ARG A 22 4.97 9.43 -13.26
C ARG A 22 3.55 9.77 -12.87
N ALA A 23 2.58 9.45 -13.70
CA ALA A 23 1.16 9.67 -13.40
C ALA A 23 0.71 8.77 -12.24
N ALA A 24 1.12 7.52 -12.24
CA ALA A 24 0.79 6.58 -11.17
C ALA A 24 1.38 7.03 -9.82
N ALA A 25 2.66 7.43 -9.81
CA ALA A 25 3.30 7.92 -8.58
C ALA A 25 2.58 9.14 -8.02
N ARG A 26 2.21 10.08 -8.88
CA ARG A 26 1.47 11.28 -8.46
C ARG A 26 0.11 10.90 -7.88
N TRP A 27 -0.60 10.01 -8.55
CA TRP A 27 -1.92 9.56 -8.11
C TRP A 27 -1.84 8.87 -6.73
N LEU A 28 -0.85 7.98 -6.55
CA LEU A 28 -0.66 7.29 -5.27
C LEU A 28 -0.33 8.28 -4.14
N CYS A 29 0.43 9.33 -4.44
CA CYS A 29 0.69 10.38 -3.47
C CYS A 29 -0.59 11.14 -3.12
N ASP A 30 -1.36 11.54 -4.12
CA ASP A 30 -2.57 12.35 -3.93
C ASP A 30 -3.70 11.54 -3.29
N ALA A 31 -3.94 10.33 -3.76
CA ALA A 31 -5.06 9.50 -3.32
C ALA A 31 -4.78 8.76 -2.03
N PHE A 32 -3.59 8.17 -1.88
CA PHE A 32 -3.26 7.29 -0.77
C PHE A 32 -2.29 7.89 0.25
N GLY A 33 -1.69 9.05 -0.04
CA GLY A 33 -0.85 9.75 0.91
C GLY A 33 0.61 9.33 0.91
N PHE A 34 1.08 8.70 -0.15
CA PHE A 34 2.50 8.39 -0.31
C PHE A 34 3.30 9.66 -0.57
N ARG A 35 4.63 9.55 -0.42
CA ARG A 35 5.58 10.61 -0.76
C ARG A 35 6.61 10.06 -1.72
N GLU A 36 6.98 10.85 -2.72
CA GLU A 36 8.08 10.48 -3.60
C GLU A 36 9.41 10.64 -2.88
N ARG A 37 10.26 9.63 -3.01
CA ARG A 37 11.60 9.63 -2.42
C ARG A 37 12.69 9.83 -3.47
N LEU A 38 12.59 9.10 -4.58
CA LEU A 38 13.63 9.09 -5.62
C LEU A 38 12.97 8.82 -6.97
N ARG A 39 13.39 9.53 -8.00
CA ARG A 39 12.95 9.30 -9.37
C ARG A 39 14.12 8.84 -10.21
N ILE A 40 13.87 7.84 -11.05
CA ILE A 40 14.85 7.38 -12.01
C ILE A 40 14.25 7.59 -13.39
N SER A 41 14.55 8.72 -14.01
CA SER A 41 13.99 9.11 -15.31
C SER A 41 12.44 9.03 -15.24
N ASP A 42 11.79 8.53 -16.29
CA ASP A 42 10.34 8.36 -16.34
C ASP A 42 9.90 6.92 -16.11
N HIS A 43 10.83 6.02 -15.76
CA HIS A 43 10.51 4.60 -15.72
C HIS A 43 10.48 4.00 -14.31
N ARG A 44 10.85 4.76 -13.28
CA ARG A 44 10.92 4.21 -11.92
C ARG A 44 10.84 5.32 -10.88
N VAL A 45 9.97 5.16 -9.88
CA VAL A 45 9.85 6.11 -8.76
C VAL A 45 9.76 5.32 -7.46
N GLN A 46 10.54 5.72 -6.47
CA GLN A 46 10.45 5.17 -5.13
C GLN A 46 9.51 6.03 -4.30
N LEU A 47 8.57 5.38 -3.63
CA LEU A 47 7.60 6.05 -2.74
C LEU A 47 7.80 5.56 -1.32
N THR A 48 7.51 6.44 -0.36
CA THR A 48 7.52 6.09 1.06
C THR A 48 6.17 6.37 1.70
N PHE A 49 5.86 5.64 2.74
CA PHE A 49 4.71 5.84 3.61
C PHE A 49 5.08 5.36 5.01
N GLY A 50 5.12 6.29 5.99
CA GLY A 50 5.59 5.93 7.32
C GLY A 50 7.00 5.33 7.27
N ASN A 51 7.16 4.15 7.83
CA ASN A 51 8.42 3.41 7.82
C ASN A 51 8.51 2.38 6.69
N GLY A 52 7.62 2.46 5.72
CA GLY A 52 7.59 1.55 4.57
C GLY A 52 7.94 2.24 3.27
N ALA A 53 8.19 1.45 2.25
CA ALA A 53 8.49 1.95 0.93
C ALA A 53 8.01 0.99 -0.15
N LEU A 54 7.81 1.50 -1.35
CA LEU A 54 7.55 0.69 -2.53
C LEU A 54 8.15 1.36 -3.76
N VAL A 55 8.20 0.62 -4.85
CA VAL A 55 8.70 1.10 -6.12
C VAL A 55 7.57 1.02 -7.15
N VAL A 56 7.34 2.14 -7.82
CA VAL A 56 6.51 2.21 -9.02
C VAL A 56 7.43 2.06 -10.20
N ARG A 57 7.23 1.03 -11.01
CA ARG A 57 8.06 0.75 -12.17
C ARG A 57 7.24 0.62 -13.43
N GLU A 58 7.90 0.73 -14.56
CA GLU A 58 7.27 0.57 -15.85
C GLU A 58 6.86 -0.88 -16.07
N ARG A 59 5.65 -1.09 -16.60
CA ARG A 59 5.18 -2.41 -16.98
C ARG A 59 6.00 -2.92 -18.17
N ARG A 60 6.41 -4.17 -18.07
CA ARG A 60 7.16 -4.83 -19.15
C ARG A 60 6.21 -5.36 -20.21
N GLU A 61 6.67 -5.42 -21.45
CA GLU A 61 5.89 -6.00 -22.53
C GLU A 61 5.50 -7.44 -22.20
N GLY A 62 4.24 -7.78 -22.40
CA GLY A 62 3.70 -9.11 -22.08
C GLY A 62 3.40 -9.37 -20.62
N GLU A 63 3.73 -8.43 -19.74
CA GLU A 63 3.40 -8.55 -18.33
C GLU A 63 1.89 -8.38 -18.12
N SER A 64 1.27 -9.34 -17.45
CA SER A 64 -0.17 -9.33 -17.23
C SER A 64 -0.58 -8.19 -16.28
N VAL A 65 -1.84 -7.76 -16.42
CA VAL A 65 -2.47 -6.83 -15.49
C VAL A 65 -2.49 -7.46 -14.10
N PRO A 66 -2.31 -6.68 -13.02
CA PRO A 66 -2.38 -7.23 -11.67
C PRO A 66 -3.70 -7.95 -11.46
N GLY A 67 -3.59 -9.19 -11.05
CA GLY A 67 -4.76 -10.01 -10.77
C GLY A 67 -4.99 -10.15 -9.27
N SER A 68 -5.91 -11.00 -8.92
CA SER A 68 -6.10 -11.49 -7.57
C SER A 68 -4.90 -12.35 -7.16
N GLY A 69 -4.53 -12.36 -5.92
CA GLY A 69 -3.44 -13.19 -5.42
C GLY A 69 -2.45 -12.44 -4.57
N HIS A 70 -2.43 -11.11 -4.66
CA HIS A 70 -1.65 -10.27 -3.76
C HIS A 70 -2.29 -8.91 -3.61
N SER A 71 -1.98 -8.26 -2.52
CA SER A 71 -2.36 -6.87 -2.25
C SER A 71 -1.30 -6.24 -1.38
N VAL A 72 -1.30 -4.92 -1.31
CA VAL A 72 -0.45 -4.20 -0.37
C VAL A 72 -1.31 -3.73 0.78
N MET A 73 -0.91 -4.06 2.00
CA MET A 73 -1.58 -3.58 3.21
C MET A 73 -0.78 -2.42 3.80
N VAL A 74 -1.47 -1.33 4.09
CA VAL A 74 -0.84 -0.10 4.61
C VAL A 74 -1.57 0.29 5.89
N ARG A 75 -0.79 0.54 6.96
CA ARG A 75 -1.36 1.06 8.20
C ARG A 75 -1.58 2.56 8.08
N VAL A 76 -2.78 3.00 8.42
CA VAL A 76 -3.16 4.42 8.41
C VAL A 76 -3.68 4.82 9.79
N GLU A 77 -3.69 6.13 10.06
CA GLU A 77 -4.16 6.64 11.34
C GLU A 77 -5.68 6.72 11.42
N ASP A 78 -6.35 6.96 10.30
CA ASP A 78 -7.80 7.15 10.23
C ASP A 78 -8.32 6.54 8.93
N ALA A 79 -8.88 5.34 9.03
CA ALA A 79 -9.35 4.60 7.87
C ALA A 79 -10.49 5.32 7.15
N ASP A 80 -11.40 5.96 7.89
CA ASP A 80 -12.53 6.69 7.27
C ASP A 80 -12.04 7.89 6.46
N ALA A 81 -11.17 8.71 7.05
CA ALA A 81 -10.62 9.87 6.36
C ALA A 81 -9.77 9.47 5.16
N HIS A 82 -8.98 8.40 5.30
CA HIS A 82 -8.17 7.89 4.21
C HIS A 82 -9.04 7.39 3.05
N CYS A 83 -10.11 6.68 3.36
CA CYS A 83 -11.07 6.18 2.37
C CYS A 83 -11.75 7.33 1.62
N ALA A 84 -12.18 8.37 2.35
CA ALA A 84 -12.81 9.55 1.73
C ALA A 84 -11.87 10.24 0.75
N ARG A 85 -10.61 10.42 1.13
CA ARG A 85 -9.58 11.00 0.27
C ARG A 85 -9.33 10.14 -0.97
N ALA A 86 -9.20 8.84 -0.78
CA ALA A 86 -8.99 7.91 -1.88
C ALA A 86 -10.15 7.97 -2.89
N ARG A 87 -11.37 7.97 -2.38
CA ARG A 87 -12.58 8.07 -3.23
C ARG A 87 -12.62 9.37 -4.00
N GLU A 88 -12.25 10.47 -3.36
CA GLU A 88 -12.22 11.80 -3.97
C GLU A 88 -11.26 11.84 -5.17
N HIS A 89 -10.19 11.05 -5.12
CA HIS A 89 -9.20 10.97 -6.19
C HIS A 89 -9.47 9.81 -7.16
N GLY A 90 -10.63 9.20 -7.09
CA GLY A 90 -11.06 8.21 -8.08
C GLY A 90 -10.69 6.77 -7.79
N ALA A 91 -10.22 6.45 -6.59
CA ALA A 91 -10.01 5.06 -6.22
C ALA A 91 -11.34 4.30 -6.19
N ARG A 92 -11.33 3.08 -6.67
CA ARG A 92 -12.52 2.23 -6.59
C ARG A 92 -12.52 1.51 -5.25
N ILE A 93 -13.48 1.84 -4.40
CA ILE A 93 -13.61 1.23 -3.08
C ILE A 93 -14.37 -0.09 -3.25
N VAL A 94 -13.69 -1.20 -3.00
CA VAL A 94 -14.27 -2.54 -3.13
C VAL A 94 -14.74 -3.11 -1.79
N GLY A 95 -14.28 -2.54 -0.68
CA GLY A 95 -14.75 -2.86 0.65
C GLY A 95 -14.75 -1.60 1.50
N PRO A 96 -15.93 -1.08 1.93
CA PRO A 96 -15.98 0.13 2.75
C PRO A 96 -15.37 -0.10 4.12
N PRO A 97 -14.99 0.98 4.86
CA PRO A 97 -14.45 0.83 6.20
C PRO A 97 -15.37 0.02 7.12
N ALA A 98 -14.80 -0.98 7.77
CA ALA A 98 -15.51 -1.85 8.69
C ALA A 98 -14.58 -2.31 9.81
N ASP A 99 -15.16 -2.56 10.98
CA ASP A 99 -14.42 -3.07 12.12
C ASP A 99 -14.36 -4.59 12.09
N TYR A 100 -13.20 -5.13 12.46
CA TYR A 100 -12.96 -6.57 12.47
C TYR A 100 -12.64 -7.05 13.89
N PRO A 101 -12.90 -8.33 14.18
CA PRO A 101 -12.72 -8.86 15.55
C PRO A 101 -11.30 -8.77 16.09
N PHE A 102 -10.30 -8.63 15.23
CA PHE A 102 -8.90 -8.53 15.64
C PHE A 102 -8.45 -7.09 15.97
N GLY A 103 -9.41 -6.17 16.16
CA GLY A 103 -9.10 -4.82 16.63
C GLY A 103 -8.66 -3.84 15.54
N GLU A 104 -8.99 -4.13 14.29
CA GLU A 104 -8.64 -3.29 13.15
C GLU A 104 -9.90 -2.78 12.45
N ARG A 105 -9.82 -1.55 11.95
CA ARG A 105 -10.80 -1.01 11.01
C ARG A 105 -10.14 -0.94 9.64
N GLN A 106 -10.70 -1.61 8.65
CA GLN A 106 -10.07 -1.74 7.34
C GLN A 106 -11.02 -1.36 6.22
N TYR A 107 -10.45 -0.87 5.12
CA TYR A 107 -11.15 -0.77 3.86
C TYR A 107 -10.23 -1.25 2.74
N SER A 108 -10.82 -1.62 1.61
CA SER A 108 -10.07 -2.11 0.46
C SER A 108 -10.41 -1.29 -0.77
N ALA A 109 -9.41 -1.07 -1.59
CA ALA A 109 -9.53 -0.28 -2.80
C ALA A 109 -8.69 -0.89 -3.93
N VAL A 110 -9.05 -0.51 -5.14
CA VAL A 110 -8.29 -0.82 -6.34
C VAL A 110 -7.82 0.50 -6.94
N ASP A 111 -6.55 0.58 -7.29
CA ASP A 111 -5.98 1.81 -7.84
C ASP A 111 -6.26 1.97 -9.34
N LEU A 112 -5.71 3.03 -9.94
CA LEU A 112 -5.95 3.38 -11.34
C LEU A 112 -5.49 2.31 -12.33
N ALA A 113 -4.61 1.40 -11.90
CA ALA A 113 -4.08 0.34 -12.75
C ALA A 113 -4.61 -1.05 -12.38
N GLY A 114 -5.48 -1.17 -11.37
CA GLY A 114 -6.05 -2.44 -10.97
C GLY A 114 -5.31 -3.15 -9.85
N HIS A 115 -4.29 -2.53 -9.24
CA HIS A 115 -3.64 -3.11 -8.07
C HIS A 115 -4.53 -3.02 -6.85
N ALA A 116 -4.54 -4.08 -6.04
CA ALA A 116 -5.38 -4.19 -4.85
C ALA A 116 -4.62 -3.67 -3.61
N TRP A 117 -5.34 -2.92 -2.78
CA TRP A 117 -4.82 -2.30 -1.56
C TRP A 117 -5.79 -2.55 -0.41
N THR A 118 -5.24 -2.76 0.78
CA THR A 118 -6.01 -2.77 2.02
C THR A 118 -5.38 -1.75 2.97
N PHE A 119 -6.19 -0.86 3.52
CA PHE A 119 -5.75 0.15 4.48
C PHE A 119 -6.34 -0.19 5.83
N THR A 120 -5.49 -0.19 6.86
CA THR A 120 -5.87 -0.70 8.17
C THR A 120 -5.50 0.29 9.27
N GLN A 121 -6.45 0.53 10.17
CA GLN A 121 -6.29 1.35 11.36
C GLN A 121 -6.45 0.46 12.58
N SER A 122 -5.46 0.48 13.46
CA SER A 122 -5.56 -0.24 14.73
C SER A 122 -6.46 0.56 15.67
N ILE A 123 -7.59 -0.02 16.08
CA ILE A 123 -8.57 0.67 16.93
C ILE A 123 -8.54 0.20 18.38
N THR A 124 -8.10 -1.03 18.63
CA THR A 124 -7.93 -1.55 19.98
C THR A 124 -6.96 -2.72 19.96
N ASP A 125 -6.33 -2.96 21.09
CA ASP A 125 -5.50 -4.16 21.28
C ASP A 125 -6.41 -5.31 21.70
N VAL A 126 -6.45 -6.37 20.93
CA VAL A 126 -7.27 -7.55 21.19
C VAL A 126 -6.36 -8.76 21.34
N ASP A 127 -6.62 -9.58 22.35
CA ASP A 127 -5.88 -10.83 22.51
C ASP A 127 -6.10 -11.70 21.25
N PRO A 128 -5.05 -12.06 20.52
CA PRO A 128 -5.20 -12.84 19.30
C PRO A 128 -5.96 -14.15 19.50
N ALA A 129 -5.87 -14.76 20.67
CA ALA A 129 -6.59 -16.00 20.95
C ALA A 129 -8.10 -15.82 20.87
N SER A 130 -8.62 -14.60 21.07
CA SER A 130 -10.07 -14.35 21.04
C SER A 130 -10.68 -14.43 19.65
N TRP A 131 -9.87 -14.33 18.58
CA TRP A 131 -10.36 -14.43 17.21
C TRP A 131 -9.66 -15.53 16.39
N GLY A 132 -8.93 -16.44 17.07
CA GLY A 132 -8.31 -17.59 16.43
C GLY A 132 -6.83 -17.43 16.10
N GLY A 133 -6.21 -16.35 16.55
CA GLY A 133 -4.80 -16.12 16.38
C GLY A 133 -3.96 -16.84 17.44
N GLU A 134 -2.72 -17.10 17.12
CA GLU A 134 -1.77 -17.71 18.04
C GLU A 134 -0.45 -16.96 17.91
N MET A 135 0.01 -16.37 19.03
CA MET A 135 1.30 -15.70 19.04
C MET A 135 2.41 -16.72 18.97
N VAL A 136 3.39 -16.47 18.11
CA VAL A 136 4.56 -17.33 17.92
C VAL A 136 5.77 -16.58 18.43
N GLU A 137 6.58 -17.24 19.24
CA GLU A 137 7.78 -16.61 19.75
C GLU A 137 8.81 -16.43 18.63
N PRO A 138 9.49 -15.27 18.58
CA PRO A 138 10.57 -15.06 17.62
C PRO A 138 11.71 -16.03 17.87
N THR A 139 12.28 -16.57 16.79
CA THR A 139 13.46 -17.46 16.85
C THR A 139 14.75 -16.68 16.69
#